data_7da9f834a63423f537fcea93c26c84cf
#
_entry.id   7da9f834a63423f537fcea93c26c84cf
#
_cell.length_a   1.000
_cell.length_b   1.000
_cell.length_c   1.000
_cell.angle_alpha   90.00
_cell.angle_beta   90.00
_cell.angle_gamma   90.00
#
_symmetry.space_group_name_H-M   'P 1'
#
loop_
_entity.id
_entity.type
_entity.pdbx_description
1 polymer ?
#
loop_
_entity_poly.entity_id
_entity_poly.type
_entity_poly.pdbx_seq_one_letter_code
_entity_poly.pdbx_strand_id
1 'polypeptide(L)'
;MFLNCTAHELTTEQITFAKEYSSVIVDLKADNNDLHTKLVNCPPEIGVIQDLVRELLQYLKIKYNESEAKLTVHLPIGSPAFMAVFFMKLDRNALPFQIVFSHSDRVSVDEKQADGSIVKRAIFKFIKFIEV
;
A
#
# COMPACT_ATOMS: atom_id res chain seq x y z
N MET A 1 9.80 -8.12 7.57
CA MET A 1 8.66 -7.24 7.87
C MET A 1 7.85 -7.00 6.60
N PHE A 2 6.55 -7.16 6.68
CA PHE A 2 5.63 -6.72 5.63
C PHE A 2 4.99 -5.40 6.09
N LEU A 3 5.23 -4.31 5.37
CA LEU A 3 4.77 -2.97 5.72
C LEU A 3 3.65 -2.54 4.78
N ASN A 4 2.44 -2.42 5.31
CA ASN A 4 1.32 -1.87 4.56
C ASN A 4 1.35 -0.34 4.59
N CYS A 5 1.68 0.26 3.45
CA CYS A 5 1.67 1.72 3.28
C CYS A 5 0.40 2.25 2.61
N THR A 6 -0.52 1.37 2.20
CA THR A 6 -1.74 1.82 1.50
C THR A 6 -2.67 2.64 2.41
N ALA A 7 -3.63 3.33 1.81
CA ALA A 7 -4.61 4.11 2.55
C ALA A 7 -5.57 3.25 3.39
N HIS A 8 -5.67 1.97 3.09
CA HIS A 8 -6.63 1.04 3.69
C HIS A 8 -5.93 -0.04 4.52
N GLU A 9 -6.63 -0.52 5.55
CA GLU A 9 -6.20 -1.69 6.29
C GLU A 9 -6.24 -2.94 5.39
N LEU A 10 -5.35 -3.89 5.68
CA LEU A 10 -5.35 -5.17 4.97
C LEU A 10 -6.62 -5.97 5.30
N THR A 11 -7.20 -6.54 4.28
CA THR A 11 -8.28 -7.54 4.47
C THR A 11 -7.72 -8.83 5.05
N THR A 12 -8.60 -9.70 5.57
CA THR A 12 -8.19 -11.02 6.09
C THR A 12 -7.45 -11.83 5.03
N GLU A 13 -7.90 -11.78 3.77
CA GLU A 13 -7.25 -12.47 2.65
C GLU A 13 -5.86 -11.90 2.37
N GLN A 14 -5.73 -10.57 2.36
CA GLN A 14 -4.43 -9.92 2.18
C GLN A 14 -3.46 -10.24 3.31
N ILE A 15 -3.93 -10.32 4.56
CA ILE A 15 -3.11 -10.72 5.70
C ILE A 15 -2.58 -12.14 5.52
N THR A 16 -3.40 -13.06 5.04
CA THR A 16 -2.98 -14.44 4.76
C THR A 16 -1.83 -14.48 3.76
N PHE A 17 -1.94 -13.74 2.66
CA PHE A 17 -0.87 -13.62 1.66
C PHE A 17 0.36 -12.87 2.18
N ALA A 18 0.16 -11.81 2.96
CA ALA A 18 1.26 -11.03 3.54
C ALA A 18 2.13 -11.88 4.48
N LYS A 19 1.54 -12.86 5.17
CA LYS A 19 2.27 -13.80 6.03
C LYS A 19 3.24 -14.70 5.28
N GLU A 20 3.06 -14.87 3.98
CA GLU A 20 4.02 -15.58 3.14
C GLU A 20 5.34 -14.79 2.98
N TYR A 21 5.28 -13.46 3.07
CA TYR A 21 6.45 -12.59 3.03
C TYR A 21 7.11 -12.44 4.39
N SER A 22 6.32 -12.30 5.45
CA SER A 22 6.83 -12.11 6.81
C SER A 22 5.75 -12.41 7.85
N SER A 23 6.17 -12.94 9.00
CA SER A 23 5.30 -13.08 10.17
C SER A 23 5.03 -11.73 10.87
N VAL A 24 5.85 -10.71 10.61
CA VAL A 24 5.71 -9.37 11.17
C VAL A 24 5.04 -8.47 10.15
N ILE A 25 3.80 -8.09 10.41
CA ILE A 25 2.99 -7.21 9.58
C ILE A 25 2.80 -5.90 10.33
N VAL A 26 3.14 -4.78 9.68
CA VAL A 26 3.04 -3.43 10.23
C VAL A 26 2.21 -2.57 9.30
N ASP A 27 1.26 -1.81 9.85
CA ASP A 27 0.54 -0.77 9.11
C ASP A 27 1.19 0.59 9.34
N LEU A 28 1.48 1.32 8.26
CA LEU A 28 1.97 2.69 8.35
C LEU A 28 1.03 3.57 9.18
N LYS A 29 -0.28 3.42 8.99
CA LYS A 29 -1.29 4.18 9.73
C LYS A 29 -1.16 4.01 11.24
N ALA A 30 -0.89 2.80 11.72
CA ALA A 30 -0.71 2.51 13.14
C ALA A 30 0.68 2.91 13.65
N ASP A 31 1.71 2.71 12.84
CA ASP A 31 3.10 2.96 13.23
C ASP A 31 3.48 4.44 13.15
N ASN A 32 2.99 5.16 12.14
CA ASN A 32 3.21 6.60 11.96
C ASN A 32 1.97 7.26 11.33
N ASN A 33 0.96 7.50 12.16
CA ASN A 33 -0.30 8.07 11.70
C ASN A 33 -0.14 9.47 11.09
N ASP A 34 0.79 10.27 11.59
CA ASP A 34 1.06 11.61 11.06
C ASP A 34 1.53 11.55 9.60
N LEU A 35 2.52 10.72 9.31
CA LEU A 35 2.99 10.52 7.95
C LEU A 35 1.89 9.93 7.06
N HIS A 36 1.16 8.93 7.53
CA HIS A 36 0.06 8.32 6.77
C HIS A 36 -0.99 9.36 6.39
N THR A 37 -1.40 10.22 7.32
CA THR A 37 -2.38 11.28 7.07
C THR A 37 -1.89 12.28 6.02
N LYS A 38 -0.63 12.70 6.10
CA LYS A 38 -0.02 13.60 5.11
C LYS A 38 0.00 12.98 3.71
N LEU A 39 0.33 11.70 3.61
CA LEU A 39 0.41 11.00 2.33
C LEU A 39 -0.97 10.80 1.68
N VAL A 40 -1.96 10.43 2.47
CA VAL A 40 -3.34 10.24 1.99
C VAL A 40 -3.96 11.57 1.53
N ASN A 41 -3.62 12.67 2.19
CA ASN A 41 -4.14 14.02 1.91
C ASN A 41 -3.11 14.90 1.19
N CYS A 42 -2.16 14.32 0.45
CA CYS A 42 -1.12 15.07 -0.22
C CYS A 42 -1.69 16.10 -1.20
N PRO A 43 -1.35 17.41 -1.03
CA PRO A 43 -1.79 18.44 -1.97
C PRO A 43 -1.20 18.23 -3.37
N PRO A 44 -1.88 18.71 -4.43
CA PRO A 44 -1.42 18.57 -5.82
C PRO A 44 -0.37 19.62 -6.18
N GLU A 45 0.67 19.73 -5.37
CA GLU A 45 1.78 20.70 -5.52
C GLU A 45 3.09 19.95 -5.53
N ILE A 46 3.87 20.12 -6.61
CA ILE A 46 5.10 19.35 -6.81
C ILE A 46 6.11 19.50 -5.68
N GLY A 47 6.26 20.69 -5.12
CA GLY A 47 7.18 20.92 -4.00
C GLY A 47 6.79 20.13 -2.75
N VAL A 48 5.50 20.08 -2.43
CA VAL A 48 4.95 19.31 -1.30
C VAL A 48 5.10 17.81 -1.57
N ILE A 49 4.80 17.36 -2.79
CA ILE A 49 4.98 15.96 -3.19
C ILE A 49 6.43 15.52 -3.01
N GLN A 50 7.38 16.32 -3.47
CA GLN A 50 8.82 16.02 -3.33
C GLN A 50 9.25 15.91 -1.86
N ASP A 51 8.77 16.80 -1.00
CA ASP A 51 9.08 16.78 0.43
C ASP A 51 8.50 15.54 1.12
N LEU A 52 7.26 15.18 0.79
CA LEU A 52 6.62 13.98 1.35
C LEU A 52 7.23 12.68 0.83
N VAL A 53 7.66 12.64 -0.42
CA VAL A 53 8.44 11.50 -0.96
C VAL A 53 9.72 11.32 -0.18
N ARG A 54 10.43 12.40 0.11
CA ARG A 54 11.66 12.36 0.91
C ARG A 54 11.39 11.84 2.32
N GLU A 55 10.31 12.30 2.95
CA GLU A 55 9.89 11.85 4.28
C GLU A 55 9.53 10.35 4.30
N LEU A 56 8.80 9.87 3.29
CA LEU A 56 8.49 8.45 3.15
C LEU A 56 9.75 7.61 2.94
N LEU A 57 10.67 8.05 2.09
CA LEU A 57 11.92 7.31 1.85
C LEU A 57 12.79 7.21 3.11
N GLN A 58 12.84 8.27 3.94
CA GLN A 58 13.52 8.23 5.24
C GLN A 58 12.86 7.23 6.20
N TYR A 59 11.54 7.23 6.26
CA TYR A 59 10.78 6.26 7.04
C TYR A 59 11.05 4.81 6.59
N LEU A 60 11.02 4.56 5.29
CA LEU A 60 11.29 3.23 4.73
C LEU A 60 12.73 2.77 5.00
N LYS A 61 13.70 3.69 4.99
CA LYS A 61 15.08 3.37 5.36
C LYS A 61 15.19 2.89 6.82
N ILE A 62 14.49 3.56 7.72
CA ILE A 62 14.45 3.15 9.14
C ILE A 62 13.83 1.75 9.26
N LYS A 63 12.70 1.50 8.59
CA LYS A 63 12.04 0.19 8.61
C LYS A 63 12.89 -0.91 7.97
N TYR A 64 13.59 -0.60 6.91
CA TYR A 64 14.53 -1.52 6.27
C TYR A 64 15.63 -1.96 7.23
N ASN A 65 16.21 -1.02 7.99
CA ASN A 65 17.21 -1.32 9.00
C ASN A 65 16.62 -2.11 10.19
N GLU A 66 15.46 -1.73 10.68
CA GLU A 66 14.76 -2.44 11.77
C GLU A 66 14.40 -3.88 11.39
N SER A 67 14.11 -4.14 10.12
CA SER A 67 13.77 -5.47 9.59
C SER A 67 14.98 -6.33 9.24
N GLU A 68 16.19 -5.88 9.57
CA GLU A 68 17.44 -6.56 9.20
C GLU A 68 17.56 -6.79 7.70
N ALA A 69 17.24 -5.76 6.92
CA ALA A 69 17.24 -5.77 5.46
C ALA A 69 16.23 -6.77 4.82
N LYS A 70 15.17 -7.12 5.54
CA LYS A 70 14.09 -7.99 5.07
C LYS A 70 12.76 -7.25 5.12
N LEU A 71 12.58 -6.28 4.22
CA LEU A 71 11.40 -5.44 4.14
C LEU A 71 10.65 -5.67 2.82
N THR A 72 9.36 -5.91 2.92
CA THR A 72 8.42 -5.89 1.81
C THR A 72 7.45 -4.73 2.03
N VAL A 73 7.32 -3.85 1.06
CA VAL A 73 6.47 -2.64 1.14
C VAL A 73 5.27 -2.79 0.22
N HIS A 74 4.08 -2.69 0.78
CA HIS A 74 2.82 -2.73 0.04
C HIS A 74 2.35 -1.31 -0.31
N LEU A 75 2.25 -1.03 -1.59
CA LEU A 75 1.82 0.23 -2.19
C LEU A 75 0.56 -0.02 -3.06
N PRO A 76 -0.13 0.99 -3.55
CA PRO A 76 0.22 2.41 -3.60
C PRO A 76 -0.22 3.21 -2.37
N ILE A 77 0.31 4.41 -2.25
CA ILE A 77 -0.17 5.43 -1.34
C ILE A 77 -0.14 6.79 -2.04
N GLY A 78 -1.09 7.66 -1.70
CA GLY A 78 -1.20 8.97 -2.32
C GLY A 78 -1.68 8.92 -3.77
N SER A 79 -1.45 10.01 -4.49
CA SER A 79 -1.85 10.15 -5.89
C SER A 79 -0.90 9.43 -6.86
N PRO A 80 -1.34 9.20 -8.11
CA PRO A 80 -0.43 8.70 -9.16
C PRO A 80 0.81 9.58 -9.35
N ALA A 81 0.68 10.91 -9.23
CA ALA A 81 1.81 11.83 -9.31
C ALA A 81 2.80 11.61 -8.16
N PHE A 82 2.30 11.41 -6.94
CA PHE A 82 3.14 11.06 -5.79
C PHE A 82 3.92 9.76 -6.05
N MET A 83 3.25 8.72 -6.52
CA MET A 83 3.89 7.44 -6.82
C MET A 83 4.95 7.56 -7.92
N ALA A 84 4.69 8.37 -8.95
CA ALA A 84 5.68 8.63 -10.00
C ALA A 84 6.95 9.28 -9.43
N VAL A 85 6.81 10.32 -8.61
CA VAL A 85 7.94 10.99 -7.96
C VAL A 85 8.67 10.04 -7.00
N PHE A 86 7.93 9.23 -6.24
CA PHE A 86 8.51 8.22 -5.36
C PHE A 86 9.44 7.27 -6.12
N PHE A 87 8.97 6.68 -7.22
CA PHE A 87 9.79 5.76 -8.01
C PHE A 87 10.97 6.45 -8.70
N MET A 88 10.83 7.70 -9.10
CA MET A 88 11.93 8.49 -9.65
C MET A 88 13.04 8.78 -8.64
N LYS A 89 12.68 8.92 -7.36
CA LYS A 89 13.62 9.23 -6.28
C LYS A 89 14.18 8.01 -5.57
N LEU A 90 13.50 6.88 -5.67
CA LEU A 90 13.92 5.63 -5.02
C LEU A 90 15.19 5.08 -5.66
N ASP A 91 16.25 4.98 -4.86
CA ASP A 91 17.47 4.25 -5.25
C ASP A 91 17.36 2.80 -4.77
N ARG A 92 17.03 1.91 -5.69
CA ARG A 92 16.88 0.47 -5.40
C ARG A 92 18.20 -0.25 -5.12
N ASN A 93 19.33 0.35 -5.42
CA ASN A 93 20.64 -0.19 -5.03
C ASN A 93 20.96 0.12 -3.57
N ALA A 94 20.59 1.32 -3.11
CA ALA A 94 20.77 1.71 -1.71
C ALA A 94 19.71 1.13 -0.78
N LEU A 95 18.46 0.99 -1.28
CA LEU A 95 17.31 0.44 -0.54
C LEU A 95 16.66 -0.70 -1.34
N PRO A 96 17.24 -1.90 -1.35
CA PRO A 96 16.76 -3.01 -2.16
C PRO A 96 15.61 -3.78 -1.49
N PHE A 97 14.67 -3.09 -0.86
CA PHE A 97 13.48 -3.73 -0.32
C PHE A 97 12.53 -4.15 -1.45
N GLN A 98 11.72 -5.15 -1.16
CA GLN A 98 10.73 -5.63 -2.10
C GLN A 98 9.50 -4.71 -2.09
N ILE A 99 8.93 -4.45 -3.26
CA ILE A 99 7.71 -3.68 -3.41
C ILE A 99 6.62 -4.58 -4.00
N VAL A 100 5.43 -4.54 -3.41
CA VAL A 100 4.27 -5.28 -3.88
C VAL A 100 3.07 -4.37 -4.04
N PHE A 101 2.24 -4.70 -5.03
CA PHE A 101 0.92 -4.10 -5.24
C PHE A 101 -0.15 -5.18 -5.16
N SER A 102 -1.29 -4.86 -4.60
CA SER A 102 -2.45 -5.74 -4.66
C SER A 102 -3.01 -5.82 -6.07
N HIS A 103 -3.25 -7.02 -6.54
CA HIS A 103 -4.05 -7.27 -7.73
C HIS A 103 -5.41 -7.82 -7.32
N SER A 104 -6.47 -7.19 -7.83
CA SER A 104 -7.85 -7.59 -7.56
C SER A 104 -8.62 -7.68 -8.86
N ASP A 105 -9.46 -8.70 -8.97
CA ASP A 105 -10.40 -8.83 -10.08
C ASP A 105 -11.72 -8.16 -9.71
N ARG A 106 -12.33 -7.54 -10.71
CA ARG A 106 -13.69 -7.04 -10.59
C ARG A 106 -14.66 -8.17 -10.93
N VAL A 107 -15.46 -8.59 -9.94
CA VAL A 107 -16.48 -9.62 -10.13
C VAL A 107 -17.86 -9.02 -9.93
N SER A 108 -18.82 -9.51 -10.73
CA SER A 108 -20.23 -9.15 -10.62
C SER A 108 -20.93 -10.17 -9.72
N VAL A 109 -21.62 -9.68 -8.70
CA VAL A 109 -22.44 -10.51 -7.82
C VAL A 109 -23.89 -10.04 -7.88
N ASP A 110 -24.82 -11.00 -7.77
CA ASP A 110 -26.24 -10.71 -7.70
C ASP A 110 -26.62 -10.41 -6.25
N GLU A 111 -27.27 -9.27 -6.02
CA GLU A 111 -27.75 -8.85 -4.72
C GLU A 111 -29.29 -8.82 -4.73
N LYS A 112 -29.91 -9.66 -3.90
CA LYS A 112 -31.36 -9.72 -3.77
C LYS A 112 -31.85 -8.56 -2.89
N GLN A 113 -32.74 -7.73 -3.44
CA GLN A 113 -33.35 -6.62 -2.74
C GLN A 113 -34.54 -7.07 -1.89
N ALA A 114 -34.98 -6.21 -0.96
CA ALA A 114 -36.11 -6.49 -0.09
C ALA A 114 -37.43 -6.70 -0.86
N ASP A 115 -37.59 -6.11 -2.05
CA ASP A 115 -38.74 -6.26 -2.95
C ASP A 115 -38.69 -7.52 -3.83
N GLY A 116 -37.63 -8.36 -3.67
CA GLY A 116 -37.43 -9.57 -4.46
C GLY A 116 -36.70 -9.35 -5.78
N SER A 117 -36.41 -8.11 -6.18
CA SER A 117 -35.61 -7.83 -7.36
C SER A 117 -34.13 -8.16 -7.13
N ILE A 118 -33.41 -8.41 -8.24
CA ILE A 118 -31.99 -8.69 -8.22
C ILE A 118 -31.26 -7.53 -8.88
N VAL A 119 -30.27 -6.97 -8.15
CA VAL A 119 -29.37 -5.94 -8.65
C VAL A 119 -27.97 -6.52 -8.77
N LYS A 120 -27.33 -6.34 -9.92
CA LYS A 120 -25.93 -6.71 -10.13
C LYS A 120 -25.02 -5.65 -9.49
N ARG A 121 -24.13 -6.11 -8.62
CA ARG A 121 -23.14 -5.29 -7.93
C ARG A 121 -21.74 -5.73 -8.32
N ALA A 122 -20.88 -4.77 -8.67
CA ALA A 122 -19.47 -5.04 -8.89
C ALA A 122 -18.70 -4.96 -7.56
N ILE A 123 -17.94 -5.98 -7.25
CA ILE A 123 -17.01 -6.02 -6.12
C ILE A 123 -15.60 -6.31 -6.60
N PHE A 124 -14.61 -5.81 -5.87
CA PHE A 124 -13.21 -6.17 -6.11
C PHE A 124 -12.84 -7.35 -5.22
N LYS A 125 -12.38 -8.43 -5.85
CA LYS A 125 -11.89 -9.61 -5.15
C LYS A 125 -10.37 -9.63 -5.23
N PHE A 126 -9.70 -9.59 -4.08
CA PHE A 126 -8.25 -9.71 -3.99
C PHE A 126 -7.82 -11.08 -4.52
N ILE A 127 -6.81 -11.08 -5.39
CA ILE A 127 -6.25 -12.28 -6.00
C ILE A 127 -4.86 -12.58 -5.46
N LYS A 128 -3.96 -11.61 -5.56
CA LYS A 128 -2.57 -11.78 -5.12
C LYS A 128 -1.83 -10.44 -4.99
N PHE A 129 -0.66 -10.48 -4.41
CA PHE A 129 0.33 -9.41 -4.54
C PHE A 129 1.16 -9.59 -5.80
N ILE A 130 1.46 -8.49 -6.47
CA ILE A 130 2.36 -8.43 -7.62
C ILE A 130 3.64 -7.73 -7.16
N GLU A 131 4.77 -8.42 -7.33
CA GLU A 131 6.09 -7.88 -7.06
C GLU A 131 6.58 -7.02 -8.22
N VAL A 132 7.09 -5.83 -7.91
CA VAL A 132 7.62 -4.88 -8.90
C VAL A 132 9.05 -4.47 -8.60
#